data_ddfd9d3afe8306e1b100407cdd6be2f9
#
_entry.id   ddfd9d3afe8306e1b100407cdd6be2f9
#
_cell.length_a   1.000
_cell.length_b   1.000
_cell.length_c   1.000
_cell.angle_alpha   90.00
_cell.angle_beta   90.00
_cell.angle_gamma   90.00
#
_symmetry.space_group_name_H-M   'P 1'
#
loop_
_entity.id
_entity.type
_entity.pdbx_description
1 polymer ?
#
loop_
_entity_poly.entity_id
_entity_poly.type
_entity_poly.pdbx_seq_one_letter_code
_entity_poly.pdbx_strand_id
1 'polypeptide(L)'
;ANMTLGRDAAGKTGTTDSNAAVWFAGFTPDLAAAVWTGDPRGGFKHPLQNGKINGTYYDKVHGLSIPAPIWRDAMDGALSGDAPSFDLRAKFGLKQARRGGFNGGDSYSDGQGNDGQGYGGYGGYNRYYNR
;
A
#
# COMPACT_ATOMS: atom_id res chain seq x y z
N ALA A 1 -3.60 0.09 -11.82
CA ALA A 1 -4.89 0.49 -11.23
C ALA A 1 -4.74 1.87 -10.61
N ASN A 2 -5.69 2.76 -10.85
CA ASN A 2 -5.74 4.05 -10.18
C ASN A 2 -6.24 3.82 -8.73
N MET A 3 -5.44 4.21 -7.73
CA MET A 3 -5.75 4.05 -6.31
C MET A 3 -6.20 5.36 -5.64
N THR A 4 -6.57 6.37 -6.45
CA THR A 4 -6.98 7.68 -5.94
C THR A 4 -8.39 7.62 -5.36
N LEU A 5 -8.57 8.06 -4.12
CA LEU A 5 -9.87 8.22 -3.44
C LEU A 5 -10.40 9.66 -3.46
N GLY A 6 -9.65 10.62 -4.03
CA GLY A 6 -10.02 12.04 -3.95
C GLY A 6 -9.89 12.66 -2.55
N ARG A 7 -9.27 11.95 -1.60
CA ARG A 7 -9.03 12.35 -0.22
C ARG A 7 -7.74 11.77 0.32
N ASP A 8 -7.24 12.30 1.44
CA ASP A 8 -6.05 11.77 2.08
C ASP A 8 -6.26 10.32 2.51
N ALA A 9 -5.37 9.44 2.05
CA ALA A 9 -5.40 8.03 2.40
C ALA A 9 -3.97 7.48 2.51
N ALA A 10 -3.80 6.48 3.33
CA ALA A 10 -2.56 5.72 3.43
C ALA A 10 -2.87 4.23 3.43
N GLY A 11 -1.97 3.42 2.90
CA GLY A 11 -2.18 1.98 2.86
C GLY A 11 -0.91 1.20 2.61
N LYS A 12 -0.98 -0.10 2.87
CA LYS A 12 0.11 -1.04 2.73
C LYS A 12 -0.38 -2.38 2.21
N THR A 13 0.35 -2.91 1.25
CA THR A 13 0.18 -4.29 0.77
C THR A 13 0.85 -5.28 1.72
N GLY A 14 0.34 -6.50 1.76
CA GLY A 14 0.97 -7.64 2.41
C GLY A 14 0.89 -8.87 1.52
N THR A 15 1.93 -9.70 1.56
CA THR A 15 1.96 -10.98 0.85
C THR A 15 2.57 -12.00 1.80
N THR A 16 1.88 -13.12 1.99
CA THR A 16 2.40 -14.23 2.78
C THR A 16 3.36 -15.08 1.96
N ASP A 17 4.13 -15.93 2.64
CA ASP A 17 5.05 -16.86 2.01
C ASP A 17 4.34 -17.70 0.95
N SER A 18 5.08 -18.05 -0.10
CA SER A 18 4.57 -18.82 -1.24
C SER A 18 3.33 -18.22 -1.92
N ASN A 19 3.05 -16.94 -1.75
CA ASN A 19 1.86 -16.27 -2.28
C ASN A 19 0.54 -16.95 -1.83
N ALA A 20 0.52 -17.51 -0.61
CA ALA A 20 -0.63 -18.20 -0.06
C ALA A 20 -1.81 -17.28 0.21
N ALA A 21 -1.55 -16.01 0.50
CA ALA A 21 -2.54 -14.95 0.62
C ALA A 21 -1.92 -13.59 0.34
N VAL A 22 -2.74 -12.63 -0.06
CA VAL A 22 -2.36 -11.24 -0.26
C VAL A 22 -3.34 -10.31 0.44
N TRP A 23 -2.83 -9.18 0.89
CA TRP A 23 -3.56 -8.20 1.66
C TRP A 23 -3.40 -6.81 1.09
N PHE A 24 -4.40 -5.99 1.31
CA PHE A 24 -4.27 -4.54 1.32
C PHE A 24 -4.99 -4.00 2.56
N ALA A 25 -4.28 -3.26 3.37
CA ALA A 25 -4.84 -2.53 4.51
C ALA A 25 -4.58 -1.04 4.31
N GLY A 26 -5.60 -0.23 4.53
CA GLY A 26 -5.49 1.21 4.34
C GLY A 26 -6.51 1.97 5.17
N PHE A 27 -6.32 3.27 5.26
CA PHE A 27 -7.16 4.15 6.06
C PHE A 27 -7.15 5.58 5.52
N THR A 28 -8.22 6.28 5.82
CA THR A 28 -8.35 7.73 5.78
C THR A 28 -8.38 8.27 7.20
N PRO A 29 -8.45 9.58 7.44
CA PRO A 29 -8.66 10.11 8.80
C PRO A 29 -9.91 9.55 9.51
N ASP A 30 -10.92 9.14 8.73
CA ASP A 30 -12.23 8.75 9.27
C ASP A 30 -12.48 7.25 9.30
N LEU A 31 -11.85 6.48 8.41
CA LEU A 31 -12.18 5.08 8.20
C LEU A 31 -10.94 4.24 7.89
N ALA A 32 -10.88 3.05 8.46
CA ALA A 32 -9.88 2.05 8.15
C ALA A 32 -10.54 0.76 7.66
N ALA A 33 -9.92 0.13 6.67
CA ALA A 33 -10.36 -1.17 6.17
C ALA A 33 -9.17 -2.02 5.73
N ALA A 34 -9.37 -3.33 5.75
CA ALA A 34 -8.41 -4.29 5.22
C ALA A 34 -9.13 -5.31 4.34
N VAL A 35 -8.50 -5.65 3.22
CA VAL A 35 -8.99 -6.68 2.30
C VAL A 35 -7.98 -7.82 2.25
N TRP A 36 -8.48 -9.01 2.46
CA TRP A 36 -7.75 -10.26 2.33
C TRP A 36 -8.19 -11.00 1.07
N THR A 37 -7.24 -11.58 0.36
CA THR A 37 -7.48 -12.47 -0.77
C THR A 37 -6.68 -13.74 -0.57
N GLY A 38 -7.35 -14.88 -0.61
CA GLY A 38 -6.74 -16.19 -0.42
C GLY A 38 -7.69 -17.30 -0.83
N ASP A 39 -7.19 -18.54 -0.92
CA ASP A 39 -8.01 -19.72 -1.18
C ASP A 39 -8.48 -20.34 0.15
N PRO A 40 -9.80 -20.45 0.40
CA PRO A 40 -10.33 -21.00 1.65
C PRO A 40 -10.01 -22.48 1.87
N ARG A 41 -9.60 -23.18 0.81
CA ARG A 41 -9.18 -24.59 0.90
C ARG A 41 -7.74 -24.77 1.41
N GLY A 42 -7.03 -23.67 1.65
CA GLY A 42 -5.68 -23.62 2.17
C GLY A 42 -4.67 -23.01 1.20
N GLY A 43 -4.23 -21.81 1.49
CA GLY A 43 -3.40 -21.00 0.60
C GLY A 43 -2.05 -21.61 0.25
N PHE A 44 -1.44 -22.42 1.12
CA PHE A 44 -0.19 -23.13 0.79
C PHE A 44 -0.38 -24.25 -0.23
N LYS A 45 -1.55 -24.88 -0.26
CA LYS A 45 -1.90 -25.90 -1.27
C LYS A 45 -2.44 -25.28 -2.54
N HIS A 46 -3.03 -24.10 -2.44
CA HIS A 46 -3.66 -23.37 -3.53
C HIS A 46 -3.15 -21.92 -3.55
N PRO A 47 -1.84 -21.70 -3.83
CA PRO A 47 -1.27 -20.35 -3.82
C PRO A 47 -1.86 -19.50 -4.93
N LEU A 48 -1.91 -18.21 -4.70
CA LEU A 48 -2.46 -17.23 -5.64
C LEU A 48 -1.45 -16.89 -6.74
N GLN A 49 -1.05 -17.91 -7.50
CA GLN A 49 -0.09 -17.79 -8.60
C GLN A 49 -0.37 -18.80 -9.71
N ASN A 50 0.12 -18.50 -10.92
CA ASN A 50 0.03 -19.36 -12.12
C ASN A 50 -1.40 -19.83 -12.40
N GLY A 51 -2.39 -18.95 -12.23
CA GLY A 51 -3.79 -19.34 -12.37
C GLY A 51 -4.70 -18.21 -12.84
N LYS A 52 -5.95 -18.58 -13.14
CA LYS A 52 -6.98 -17.62 -13.51
C LYS A 52 -7.90 -17.32 -12.34
N ILE A 53 -8.14 -16.02 -12.11
CA ILE A 53 -9.12 -15.54 -11.15
C ILE A 53 -10.07 -14.63 -11.93
N ASN A 54 -11.34 -14.95 -11.90
CA ASN A 54 -12.40 -14.22 -12.64
C ASN A 54 -12.02 -13.99 -14.13
N GLY A 55 -11.51 -15.02 -14.78
CA GLY A 55 -11.13 -14.99 -16.21
C GLY A 55 -9.78 -14.34 -16.51
N THR A 56 -9.18 -13.63 -15.59
CA THR A 56 -7.87 -13.00 -15.76
C THR A 56 -6.75 -13.91 -15.25
N TYR A 57 -5.71 -14.11 -16.07
CA TYR A 57 -4.53 -14.89 -15.68
C TYR A 57 -3.59 -14.04 -14.83
N TYR A 58 -3.10 -14.62 -13.74
CA TYR A 58 -2.11 -14.03 -12.86
C TYR A 58 -0.91 -14.98 -12.74
N ASP A 59 0.26 -14.49 -13.09
CA ASP A 59 1.52 -15.16 -12.75
C ASP A 59 1.69 -15.17 -11.21
N LYS A 60 1.53 -14.01 -10.59
CA LYS A 60 1.38 -13.84 -9.14
C LYS A 60 0.35 -12.76 -8.84
N VAL A 61 -0.52 -13.04 -7.89
CA VAL A 61 -1.41 -11.99 -7.36
C VAL A 61 -0.63 -11.13 -6.38
N HIS A 62 -0.69 -9.83 -6.56
CA HIS A 62 -0.08 -8.84 -5.67
C HIS A 62 -1.16 -8.04 -4.93
N GLY A 63 -0.78 -7.43 -3.82
CA GLY A 63 -1.71 -6.61 -3.04
C GLY A 63 -2.36 -5.46 -3.83
N LEU A 64 -1.71 -4.99 -4.90
CA LEU A 64 -2.26 -3.95 -5.79
C LEU A 64 -3.13 -4.50 -6.92
N SER A 65 -3.09 -5.80 -7.20
CA SER A 65 -3.81 -6.37 -8.36
C SER A 65 -5.26 -6.74 -8.05
N ILE A 66 -5.55 -7.23 -6.84
CA ILE A 66 -6.89 -7.63 -6.43
C ILE A 66 -7.34 -6.92 -5.14
N PRO A 67 -6.67 -7.08 -3.96
CA PRO A 67 -7.22 -6.52 -2.73
C PRO A 67 -7.25 -4.98 -2.71
N ALA A 68 -6.30 -4.29 -3.33
CA ALA A 68 -6.29 -2.84 -3.30
C ALA A 68 -7.43 -2.20 -4.13
N PRO A 69 -7.76 -2.64 -5.35
CA PRO A 69 -8.96 -2.17 -6.04
C PRO A 69 -10.25 -2.41 -5.25
N ILE A 70 -10.40 -3.58 -4.63
CA ILE A 70 -11.57 -3.88 -3.78
C ILE A 70 -11.63 -2.93 -2.58
N TRP A 71 -10.48 -2.71 -1.93
CA TRP A 71 -10.38 -1.75 -0.82
C TRP A 71 -10.78 -0.34 -1.27
N ARG A 72 -10.26 0.13 -2.40
CA ARG A 72 -10.59 1.44 -2.95
C ARG A 72 -12.09 1.59 -3.19
N ASP A 73 -12.70 0.63 -3.87
CA ASP A 73 -14.12 0.69 -4.22
C ASP A 73 -15.00 0.63 -2.96
N ALA A 74 -14.62 -0.17 -1.96
CA ALA A 74 -15.31 -0.22 -0.68
C ALA A 74 -15.19 1.09 0.10
N MET A 75 -14.00 1.70 0.13
CA MET A 75 -13.77 2.98 0.79
C MET A 75 -14.50 4.12 0.08
N ASP A 76 -14.49 4.14 -1.24
CA ASP A 76 -15.19 5.14 -2.05
C ASP A 76 -16.70 5.08 -1.82
N GLY A 77 -17.26 3.87 -1.75
CA GLY A 77 -18.68 3.66 -1.46
C GLY A 77 -19.09 3.97 -0.01
N ALA A 78 -18.17 3.81 0.94
CA ALA A 78 -18.44 4.03 2.36
C ALA A 78 -18.21 5.49 2.81
N LEU A 79 -17.37 6.24 2.11
CA LEU A 79 -16.98 7.60 2.46
C LEU A 79 -17.78 8.62 1.66
N SER A 80 -18.57 9.43 2.36
CA SER A 80 -19.34 10.53 1.79
C SER A 80 -19.08 11.82 2.58
N GLY A 81 -19.34 12.97 1.95
CA GLY A 81 -19.22 14.28 2.59
C GLY A 81 -17.77 14.80 2.65
N ASP A 82 -17.46 15.53 3.70
CA ASP A 82 -16.16 16.19 3.87
C ASP A 82 -14.99 15.21 3.83
N ALA A 83 -13.88 15.68 3.30
CA ALA A 83 -12.63 14.91 3.18
C ALA A 83 -11.56 15.51 4.10
N PRO A 84 -11.56 15.18 5.41
CA PRO A 84 -10.54 15.69 6.32
C PRO A 84 -9.16 15.20 5.92
N SER A 85 -8.15 16.02 6.19
CA SER A 85 -6.75 15.68 5.98
C SER A 85 -6.11 15.14 7.25
N PHE A 86 -5.05 14.33 7.08
CA PHE A 86 -4.24 13.89 8.22
C PHE A 86 -3.55 15.08 8.89
N ASP A 87 -3.83 15.31 10.16
CA ASP A 87 -3.09 16.29 10.97
C ASP A 87 -1.77 15.67 11.47
N LEU A 88 -0.78 15.64 10.59
CA LEU A 88 0.55 15.13 10.93
C LEU A 88 1.41 16.15 11.69
N ARG A 89 0.98 17.42 11.76
CA ARG A 89 1.76 18.51 12.37
C ARG A 89 1.62 18.52 13.88
N ALA A 90 0.41 18.42 14.37
CA ALA A 90 0.13 18.50 15.81
C ALA A 90 0.76 17.33 16.58
N LYS A 91 0.86 16.17 15.96
CA LYS A 91 1.27 14.92 16.63
C LYS A 91 2.77 14.64 16.55
N PHE A 92 3.45 15.07 15.50
CA PHE A 92 4.84 14.71 15.22
C PHE A 92 5.78 15.90 15.09
N GLY A 93 5.32 17.13 15.32
CA GLY A 93 6.12 18.34 15.21
C GLY A 93 6.76 18.55 13.82
N LEU A 94 6.16 17.95 12.80
CA LEU A 94 6.69 18.03 11.44
C LEU A 94 6.59 19.47 10.93
N LYS A 95 7.74 20.05 10.57
CA LYS A 95 7.78 21.36 9.91
C LYS A 95 7.08 21.23 8.55
N GLN A 96 6.33 22.29 8.20
CA GLN A 96 5.65 22.37 6.92
C GLN A 96 6.66 22.14 5.78
N ALA A 97 6.48 21.10 5.00
CA ALA A 97 7.17 21.00 3.71
C ALA A 97 6.75 22.23 2.90
N ARG A 98 7.72 23.09 2.56
CA ARG A 98 7.45 24.21 1.65
C ARG A 98 6.87 23.61 0.36
N ARG A 99 5.78 24.21 -0.12
CA ARG A 99 5.30 24.02 -1.49
C ARG A 99 6.40 24.47 -2.46
N GLY A 100 7.38 23.63 -2.69
CA GLY A 100 8.39 23.75 -3.71
C GLY A 100 8.10 22.66 -4.73
N GLY A 101 7.91 23.04 -5.98
CA GLY A 101 7.76 22.08 -7.06
C GLY A 101 8.91 21.08 -7.02
N PHE A 102 8.60 19.84 -7.33
CA PHE A 102 9.56 18.76 -7.46
C PHE A 102 10.50 19.11 -8.65
N ASN A 103 11.59 19.82 -8.37
CA ASN A 103 12.72 19.90 -9.29
C ASN A 103 13.56 18.64 -9.05
N GLY A 104 13.44 17.68 -9.97
CA GLY A 104 14.29 16.50 -9.99
C GLY A 104 15.75 16.90 -10.11
N GLY A 105 16.53 16.69 -9.04
CA GLY A 105 17.95 17.00 -9.08
C GLY A 105 18.69 16.97 -7.74
N ASP A 106 18.20 16.34 -6.71
CA ASP A 106 19.01 16.12 -5.50
C ASP A 106 19.50 14.68 -5.45
N SER A 107 20.73 14.49 -5.90
CA SER A 107 21.51 13.27 -5.68
C SER A 107 21.75 13.11 -4.17
N TYR A 108 21.24 12.03 -3.62
CA TYR A 108 21.63 11.57 -2.29
C TYR A 108 23.08 11.11 -2.34
N SER A 109 23.98 11.83 -1.70
CA SER A 109 25.32 11.35 -1.39
C SER A 109 25.23 10.36 -0.23
N ASP A 110 25.48 9.08 -0.52
CA ASP A 110 25.66 8.04 0.50
C ASP A 110 26.83 8.40 1.41
N GLY A 111 26.51 8.70 2.67
CA GLY A 111 27.47 8.68 3.75
C GLY A 111 27.83 7.22 4.07
N GLN A 112 29.04 6.81 3.72
CA GLN A 112 29.62 5.55 4.15
C GLN A 112 29.70 5.48 5.68
N GLY A 113 28.87 4.62 6.28
CA GLY A 113 28.99 4.10 7.62
C GLY A 113 29.12 2.58 7.52
N ASN A 114 30.35 2.10 7.67
CA ASN A 114 30.69 0.69 7.70
C ASN A 114 30.31 0.11 9.06
N ASP A 115 29.33 -0.79 9.14
CA ASP A 115 29.24 -1.82 10.17
C ASP A 115 28.34 -2.97 9.68
N GLY A 116 28.97 -4.13 9.55
CA GLY A 116 28.35 -5.33 9.04
C GLY A 116 27.43 -6.00 10.05
N GLN A 117 26.33 -6.46 9.57
CA GLN A 117 25.75 -7.82 9.70
C GLN A 117 24.40 -7.83 9.02
N GLY A 118 24.27 -8.66 7.98
CA GLY A 118 23.08 -8.77 7.15
C GLY A 118 21.95 -9.52 7.86
N TYR A 119 20.78 -8.91 7.83
CA TYR A 119 19.50 -9.62 7.82
C TYR A 119 18.71 -9.14 6.60
N GLY A 120 18.36 -10.09 5.75
CA GLY A 120 17.62 -9.84 4.52
C GLY A 120 16.29 -9.14 4.79
N GLY A 121 16.22 -7.86 4.46
CA GLY A 121 15.02 -7.05 4.57
C GLY A 121 14.21 -7.12 3.28
N TYR A 122 13.16 -7.92 3.23
CA TYR A 122 12.09 -7.77 2.25
C TYR A 122 11.23 -6.58 2.66
N GLY A 123 11.32 -5.48 1.95
CA GLY A 123 10.48 -4.34 2.31
C GLY A 123 10.59 -3.16 1.37
N GLY A 124 10.05 -3.30 0.15
CA GLY A 124 9.76 -2.14 -0.68
C GLY A 124 8.63 -1.33 -0.05
N TYR A 125 8.93 -0.21 0.59
CA TYR A 125 7.93 0.73 1.08
C TYR A 125 7.47 1.61 -0.07
N ASN A 126 6.36 1.28 -0.72
CA ASN A 126 5.68 2.21 -1.61
C ASN A 126 4.69 3.05 -0.78
N ARG A 127 5.08 4.26 -0.40
CA ARG A 127 4.18 5.27 0.13
C ARG A 127 3.45 5.92 -1.05
N TYR A 128 2.19 5.67 -1.19
CA TYR A 128 1.33 6.44 -2.08
C TYR A 128 0.72 7.59 -1.28
N TYR A 129 1.22 8.80 -1.48
CA TYR A 129 0.55 10.02 -1.07
C TYR A 129 -0.11 10.60 -2.31
N ASN A 130 -1.43 10.63 -2.34
CA ASN A 130 -2.17 11.36 -3.35
C ASN A 130 -2.92 12.52 -2.67
N ARG A 131 -2.78 13.69 -3.25
CA ARG A 131 -3.66 14.82 -3.06
C ARG A 131 -4.68 14.84 -4.17
#